data_ecb77568eb714da54c3333b5ef5d9120
#
_entry.id   ecb77568eb714da54c3333b5ef5d9120
#
_cell.length_a   1.000
_cell.length_b   1.000
_cell.length_c   1.000
_cell.angle_alpha   90.00
_cell.angle_beta   90.00
_cell.angle_gamma   90.00
#
_symmetry.space_group_name_H-M   'P 1'
#
loop_
_entity.id
_entity.type
_entity.pdbx_description
1 polymer ?
#
loop_
_entity_poly.entity_id
_entity_poly.type
_entity_poly.pdbx_seq_one_letter_code
_entity_poly.pdbx_strand_id
1 'polypeptide(L)'
;AQLTLPNDRMKTRRFRADPSGNRVDMRAVMRKAMATGGDLLLPQFKSHREVQPPLVVLADISGSMSQYSRIFLHFLHALSGKRARVHTFLFGTRLTNISRALRSKDPDQAMDDVASQVLDWEGGTRIGATLHQFNRQWSRRMLGQGAMVLLITDGLERASDENALKELSSEMERLQKSCRRLI
;
A
#
# COMPACT_ATOMS: atom_id res chain seq x y z
N ALA A 1 -0.38 -11.30 -19.18
CA ALA A 1 -1.43 -10.47 -18.58
C ALA A 1 -0.80 -9.22 -18.00
N GLN A 2 -1.23 -8.01 -18.42
CA GLN A 2 -0.77 -6.78 -17.83
C GLN A 2 -1.54 -6.54 -16.53
N LEU A 3 -0.86 -6.55 -15.40
CA LEU A 3 -1.43 -6.18 -14.10
C LEU A 3 -1.64 -4.66 -14.07
N THR A 4 -2.82 -4.21 -14.42
CA THR A 4 -3.19 -2.80 -14.29
C THR A 4 -3.66 -2.52 -12.86
N LEU A 5 -2.76 -1.98 -12.05
CA LEU A 5 -3.14 -1.53 -10.71
C LEU A 5 -4.08 -0.33 -10.82
N PRO A 6 -5.20 -0.34 -10.10
CA PRO A 6 -6.12 0.80 -10.09
C PRO A 6 -5.39 2.08 -9.68
N ASN A 7 -5.47 3.10 -10.52
CA ASN A 7 -4.87 4.41 -10.25
C ASN A 7 -5.92 5.39 -9.71
N ASP A 8 -6.88 4.89 -8.94
CA ASP A 8 -7.97 5.68 -8.40
C ASP A 8 -7.45 6.70 -7.40
N ARG A 9 -7.42 7.96 -7.81
CA ARG A 9 -7.13 9.06 -6.89
C ARG A 9 -8.28 9.23 -5.92
N MET A 10 -7.95 9.54 -4.68
CA MET A 10 -8.92 9.80 -3.62
C MET A 10 -8.92 11.27 -3.24
N LYS A 11 -10.11 11.86 -3.14
CA LYS A 11 -10.29 13.18 -2.56
C LYS A 11 -10.03 13.11 -1.05
N THR A 12 -9.11 13.96 -0.57
CA THR A 12 -8.83 14.07 0.86
C THR A 12 -9.72 15.16 1.49
N ARG A 13 -9.76 15.19 2.80
CA ARG A 13 -10.42 16.30 3.54
C ARG A 13 -9.66 17.63 3.41
N ARG A 14 -8.42 17.60 2.92
CA ARG A 14 -7.60 18.81 2.73
C ARG A 14 -7.96 19.46 1.39
N PHE A 15 -7.93 20.78 1.38
CA PHE A 15 -8.13 21.59 0.18
C PHE A 15 -6.79 22.11 -0.35
N ARG A 16 -6.76 22.37 -1.63
CA ARG A 16 -5.70 23.12 -2.32
C ARG A 16 -6.33 24.31 -3.05
N ALA A 17 -5.58 25.40 -3.20
CA ALA A 17 -5.97 26.49 -4.07
C ALA A 17 -6.14 25.96 -5.49
N ASP A 18 -7.26 26.30 -6.12
CA ASP A 18 -7.62 25.84 -7.44
C ASP A 18 -8.55 26.87 -8.07
N PRO A 19 -8.10 27.60 -9.12
CA PRO A 19 -8.94 28.60 -9.79
C PRO A 19 -10.24 28.03 -10.36
N SER A 20 -10.21 26.75 -10.76
CA SER A 20 -11.37 26.01 -11.29
C SER A 20 -12.15 25.28 -10.19
N GLY A 21 -11.83 25.52 -8.94
CA GLY A 21 -12.46 24.86 -7.80
C GLY A 21 -13.92 25.26 -7.63
N ASN A 22 -14.72 24.37 -7.09
CA ASN A 22 -16.15 24.60 -6.86
C ASN A 22 -16.48 25.22 -5.49
N ARG A 23 -15.47 25.52 -4.68
CA ARG A 23 -15.64 26.05 -3.32
C ARG A 23 -14.83 27.33 -3.13
N VAL A 24 -15.46 28.37 -2.62
CA VAL A 24 -14.79 29.64 -2.31
C VAL A 24 -13.85 29.46 -1.12
N ASP A 25 -12.64 29.98 -1.23
CA ASP A 25 -11.68 30.06 -0.13
C ASP A 25 -11.72 31.44 0.53
N MET A 26 -12.67 31.63 1.45
CA MET A 26 -12.85 32.91 2.15
C MET A 26 -11.58 33.42 2.81
N ARG A 27 -10.72 32.53 3.34
CA ARG A 27 -9.45 32.94 3.94
C ARG A 27 -8.49 33.55 2.92
N ALA A 28 -8.43 32.96 1.73
CA ALA A 28 -7.60 33.48 0.64
C ALA A 28 -8.17 34.81 0.11
N VAL A 29 -9.49 34.91 -0.03
CA VAL A 29 -10.18 36.14 -0.43
C VAL A 29 -9.86 37.27 0.55
N MET A 30 -10.08 37.06 1.85
CA MET A 30 -9.82 38.07 2.88
C MET A 30 -8.35 38.49 2.93
N ARG A 31 -7.44 37.53 2.85
CA ARG A 31 -6.00 37.83 2.84
C ARG A 31 -5.60 38.69 1.64
N LYS A 32 -6.17 38.40 0.47
CA LYS A 32 -5.90 39.16 -0.74
C LYS A 32 -6.52 40.55 -0.67
N ALA A 33 -7.75 40.67 -0.18
CA ALA A 33 -8.42 41.96 0.05
C ALA A 33 -7.61 42.86 1.01
N MET A 34 -7.15 42.31 2.12
CA MET A 34 -6.31 43.06 3.07
C MET A 34 -4.99 43.51 2.45
N ALA A 35 -4.39 42.72 1.59
CA ALA A 35 -3.16 43.06 0.88
C ALA A 35 -3.35 44.20 -0.15
N THR A 36 -4.57 44.40 -0.64
CA THR A 36 -4.93 45.45 -1.62
C THR A 36 -5.68 46.64 -1.00
N GLY A 37 -5.62 46.80 0.32
CA GLY A 37 -6.28 47.90 1.01
C GLY A 37 -7.78 47.76 1.18
N GLY A 38 -8.37 46.63 0.78
CA GLY A 38 -9.79 46.37 0.93
C GLY A 38 -10.64 46.69 -0.31
N ASP A 39 -10.08 47.38 -1.30
CA ASP A 39 -10.82 47.93 -2.44
C ASP A 39 -11.29 46.84 -3.45
N LEU A 40 -10.68 45.65 -3.42
CA LEU A 40 -10.98 44.62 -4.41
C LEU A 40 -11.18 43.22 -3.78
N LEU A 41 -12.38 42.70 -3.85
CA LEU A 41 -12.75 41.35 -3.43
C LEU A 41 -12.69 40.40 -4.63
N LEU A 42 -11.51 39.82 -4.88
CA LEU A 42 -11.36 38.84 -5.93
C LEU A 42 -11.65 37.42 -5.39
N PRO A 43 -12.63 36.71 -5.91
CA PRO A 43 -12.96 35.37 -5.46
C PRO A 43 -11.76 34.42 -5.66
N GLN A 44 -11.43 33.72 -4.60
CA GLN A 44 -10.44 32.66 -4.63
C GLN A 44 -11.14 31.32 -4.42
N PHE A 45 -10.79 30.35 -5.23
CA PHE A 45 -11.44 29.04 -5.18
C PHE A 45 -10.47 27.96 -4.71
N LYS A 46 -11.03 26.87 -4.23
CA LYS A 46 -10.30 25.68 -3.80
C LYS A 46 -11.04 24.41 -4.15
N SER A 47 -10.27 23.35 -4.38
CA SER A 47 -10.77 22.00 -4.58
C SER A 47 -10.20 21.04 -3.55
N HIS A 48 -10.81 19.87 -3.41
CA HIS A 48 -10.23 18.80 -2.59
C HIS A 48 -8.90 18.34 -3.16
N ARG A 49 -7.88 18.20 -2.29
CA ARG A 49 -6.62 17.60 -2.68
C ARG A 49 -6.83 16.12 -2.98
N GLU A 50 -6.45 15.69 -4.15
CA GLU A 50 -6.46 14.30 -4.55
C GLU A 50 -5.09 13.66 -4.28
N VAL A 51 -5.10 12.45 -3.74
CA VAL A 51 -3.90 11.66 -3.47
C VAL A 51 -4.11 10.23 -3.94
N GLN A 52 -3.04 9.57 -4.31
CA GLN A 52 -3.07 8.13 -4.52
C GLN A 52 -3.20 7.43 -3.17
N PRO A 53 -4.10 6.44 -3.02
CA PRO A 53 -4.20 5.65 -1.81
C PRO A 53 -2.90 4.88 -1.56
N PRO A 54 -2.53 4.64 -0.29
CA PRO A 54 -1.44 3.74 0.02
C PRO A 54 -1.67 2.35 -0.57
N LEU A 55 -0.60 1.71 -1.01
CA LEU A 55 -0.62 0.33 -1.49
C LEU A 55 0.16 -0.54 -0.50
N VAL A 56 -0.48 -1.58 -0.02
CA VAL A 56 0.16 -2.62 0.77
C VAL A 56 0.27 -3.87 -0.10
N VAL A 57 1.46 -4.39 -0.25
CA VAL A 57 1.71 -5.65 -0.97
C VAL A 57 2.05 -6.71 0.06
N LEU A 58 1.33 -7.80 0.01
CA LEU A 58 1.59 -9.02 0.76
C LEU A 58 1.93 -10.11 -0.24
N ALA A 59 3.16 -10.60 -0.24
CA ALA A 59 3.64 -11.49 -1.27
C ALA A 59 4.27 -12.75 -0.68
N ASP A 60 3.83 -13.86 -1.20
CA ASP A 60 4.35 -15.19 -0.89
C ASP A 60 5.73 -15.38 -1.53
N ILE A 61 6.65 -15.97 -0.77
CA ILE A 61 8.00 -16.33 -1.20
C ILE A 61 8.27 -17.83 -1.04
N SER A 62 7.22 -18.64 -1.01
CA SER A 62 7.36 -20.10 -0.89
C SER A 62 8.25 -20.69 -1.99
N GLY A 63 8.73 -21.93 -1.77
CA GLY A 63 9.65 -22.61 -2.67
C GLY A 63 9.16 -22.72 -4.13
N SER A 64 7.83 -22.76 -4.36
CA SER A 64 7.22 -22.69 -5.69
C SER A 64 7.50 -21.36 -6.42
N MET A 65 7.72 -20.28 -5.66
CA MET A 65 8.01 -18.94 -6.18
C MET A 65 9.51 -18.65 -6.35
N SER A 66 10.40 -19.53 -5.88
CA SER A 66 11.84 -19.30 -5.84
C SER A 66 12.46 -18.96 -7.20
N GLN A 67 12.00 -19.60 -8.27
CA GLN A 67 12.47 -19.32 -9.64
C GLN A 67 12.09 -17.93 -10.15
N TYR A 68 11.01 -17.35 -9.64
CA TYR A 68 10.49 -16.05 -10.05
C TYR A 68 10.85 -14.93 -9.07
N SER A 69 11.45 -15.26 -7.94
CA SER A 69 11.69 -14.33 -6.82
C SER A 69 12.45 -13.09 -7.26
N ARG A 70 13.49 -13.23 -8.09
CA ARG A 70 14.29 -12.08 -8.54
C ARG A 70 13.49 -11.15 -9.44
N ILE A 71 12.79 -11.67 -10.44
CA ILE A 71 11.94 -10.87 -11.35
C ILE A 71 10.84 -10.19 -10.55
N PHE A 72 10.27 -10.90 -9.60
CA PHE A 72 9.22 -10.40 -8.74
C PHE A 72 9.70 -9.28 -7.82
N LEU A 73 10.88 -9.42 -7.22
CA LEU A 73 11.48 -8.37 -6.42
C LEU A 73 11.82 -7.11 -7.24
N HIS A 74 12.31 -7.27 -8.48
CA HIS A 74 12.48 -6.15 -9.40
C HIS A 74 11.15 -5.45 -9.72
N PHE A 75 10.07 -6.20 -9.89
CA PHE A 75 8.72 -5.64 -10.05
C PHE A 75 8.30 -4.84 -8.82
N LEU A 76 8.49 -5.38 -7.61
CA LEU A 76 8.18 -4.69 -6.35
C LEU A 76 9.02 -3.43 -6.16
N HIS A 77 10.30 -3.48 -6.52
CA HIS A 77 11.19 -2.33 -6.49
C HIS A 77 10.69 -1.23 -7.44
N ALA A 78 10.40 -1.57 -8.71
CA ALA A 78 9.85 -0.63 -9.69
C ALA A 78 8.50 -0.04 -9.25
N LEU A 79 7.65 -0.85 -8.61
CA LEU A 79 6.38 -0.42 -8.06
C LEU A 79 6.57 0.59 -6.92
N SER A 80 7.54 0.33 -6.03
CA SER A 80 7.90 1.21 -4.92
C SER A 80 8.45 2.55 -5.39
N GLY A 81 9.17 2.57 -6.51
CA GLY A 81 9.67 3.80 -7.14
C GLY A 81 8.58 4.66 -7.80
N LYS A 82 7.50 4.03 -8.30
CA LYS A 82 6.42 4.74 -9.01
C LYS A 82 5.32 5.31 -8.11
N ARG A 83 5.20 4.83 -6.89
CA ARG A 83 4.15 5.26 -5.94
C ARG A 83 4.77 5.80 -4.66
N ALA A 84 4.29 6.94 -4.20
CA ALA A 84 4.81 7.60 -3.00
C ALA A 84 4.60 6.81 -1.70
N ARG A 85 3.62 5.91 -1.66
CA ARG A 85 3.27 5.14 -0.46
C ARG A 85 3.02 3.69 -0.83
N VAL A 86 4.09 2.90 -0.82
CA VAL A 86 4.04 1.45 -0.95
C VAL A 86 4.63 0.83 0.30
N HIS A 87 3.94 -0.14 0.84
CA HIS A 87 4.41 -0.98 1.95
C HIS A 87 4.42 -2.42 1.47
N THR A 88 5.59 -3.03 1.48
CA THR A 88 5.78 -4.38 0.96
C THR A 88 6.19 -5.32 2.08
N PHE A 89 5.47 -6.42 2.16
CA PHE A 89 5.72 -7.51 3.08
C PHE A 89 5.90 -8.78 2.28
N LEU A 90 6.92 -9.53 2.61
CA LEU A 90 7.11 -10.90 2.15
C LEU A 90 6.69 -11.87 3.26
N PHE A 91 6.12 -12.98 2.86
CA PHE A 91 5.75 -14.02 3.79
C PHE A 91 6.03 -15.42 3.24
N GLY A 92 6.42 -16.30 4.11
CA GLY A 92 6.53 -17.72 3.96
C GLY A 92 6.08 -18.32 5.28
N THR A 93 7.02 -18.71 6.14
CA THR A 93 6.73 -19.10 7.54
C THR A 93 6.59 -17.88 8.45
N ARG A 94 7.14 -16.73 8.08
CA ARG A 94 7.12 -15.46 8.81
C ARG A 94 6.77 -14.29 7.91
N LEU A 95 6.26 -13.24 8.53
CA LEU A 95 5.97 -11.97 7.86
C LEU A 95 7.16 -11.02 8.01
N THR A 96 7.79 -10.65 6.90
CA THR A 96 8.93 -9.73 6.86
C THR A 96 8.59 -8.45 6.12
N ASN A 97 8.81 -7.30 6.75
CA ASN A 97 8.59 -6.00 6.12
C ASN A 97 9.84 -5.54 5.36
N ILE A 98 9.80 -5.58 4.05
CA ILE A 98 10.90 -5.19 3.16
C ILE A 98 10.77 -3.79 2.56
N SER A 99 9.78 -3.01 3.00
CA SER A 99 9.50 -1.68 2.43
C SER A 99 10.71 -0.74 2.46
N ARG A 100 11.58 -0.87 3.45
CA ARG A 100 12.77 -0.04 3.59
C ARG A 100 13.87 -0.46 2.60
N ALA A 101 14.11 -1.74 2.47
CA ALA A 101 15.09 -2.29 1.53
C ALA A 101 14.75 -1.90 0.08
N LEU A 102 13.48 -2.02 -0.31
CA LEU A 102 13.01 -1.65 -1.64
C LEU A 102 13.07 -0.14 -1.97
N ARG A 103 13.42 0.72 -1.02
CA ARG A 103 13.62 2.16 -1.28
C ARG A 103 15.03 2.52 -1.72
N SER A 104 15.96 1.58 -1.72
CA SER A 104 17.28 1.81 -2.31
C SER A 104 17.13 2.23 -3.78
N LYS A 105 17.94 3.17 -4.23
CA LYS A 105 17.94 3.61 -5.64
C LYS A 105 18.53 2.55 -6.56
N ASP A 106 19.49 1.81 -6.04
CA ASP A 106 20.12 0.71 -6.74
C ASP A 106 19.29 -0.57 -6.58
N PRO A 107 18.78 -1.14 -7.69
CA PRO A 107 17.99 -2.37 -7.64
C PRO A 107 18.78 -3.56 -7.10
N ASP A 108 20.06 -3.69 -7.44
CA ASP A 108 20.87 -4.84 -7.01
C ASP A 108 21.12 -4.76 -5.52
N GLN A 109 21.43 -3.60 -4.99
CA GLN A 109 21.55 -3.40 -3.54
C GLN A 109 20.22 -3.65 -2.81
N ALA A 110 19.11 -3.22 -3.40
CA ALA A 110 17.79 -3.53 -2.82
C ALA A 110 17.55 -5.04 -2.74
N MET A 111 17.97 -5.80 -3.74
CA MET A 111 17.84 -7.26 -3.75
C MET A 111 18.70 -7.92 -2.66
N ASP A 112 19.94 -7.49 -2.51
CA ASP A 112 20.86 -7.98 -1.47
C ASP A 112 20.35 -7.67 -0.06
N ASP A 113 19.83 -6.45 0.14
CA ASP A 113 19.21 -6.04 1.40
C ASP A 113 17.96 -6.88 1.74
N VAL A 114 17.13 -7.19 0.74
CA VAL A 114 15.97 -8.07 0.92
C VAL A 114 16.42 -9.50 1.22
N ALA A 115 17.40 -10.02 0.47
CA ALA A 115 17.92 -11.37 0.68
C ALA A 115 18.49 -11.56 2.09
N SER A 116 19.15 -10.55 2.64
CA SER A 116 19.68 -10.57 4.00
C SER A 116 18.62 -10.55 5.11
N GLN A 117 17.44 -9.95 4.84
CA GLN A 117 16.36 -9.82 5.80
C GLN A 117 15.42 -11.01 5.82
N VAL A 118 15.30 -11.71 4.69
CA VAL A 118 14.39 -12.83 4.52
C VAL A 118 15.17 -14.13 4.70
N LEU A 119 14.93 -14.81 5.80
CA LEU A 119 15.65 -16.04 6.17
C LEU A 119 14.98 -17.32 5.64
N ASP A 120 13.71 -17.23 5.22
CA ASP A 120 12.83 -18.39 4.97
C ASP A 120 12.44 -18.54 3.49
N TRP A 121 13.41 -18.42 2.56
CA TRP A 121 13.16 -18.53 1.12
C TRP A 121 12.62 -19.89 0.65
N GLU A 122 12.87 -20.94 1.41
CA GLU A 122 12.49 -22.33 1.11
C GLU A 122 11.46 -22.89 2.11
N GLY A 123 10.94 -22.05 2.98
CA GLY A 123 9.95 -22.42 3.97
C GLY A 123 8.58 -22.75 3.35
N GLY A 124 7.74 -23.42 4.13
CA GLY A 124 6.35 -23.59 3.74
C GLY A 124 5.53 -22.32 3.98
N THR A 125 4.41 -22.20 3.30
CA THR A 125 3.51 -21.05 3.43
C THR A 125 2.45 -21.32 4.50
N ARG A 126 2.31 -20.37 5.43
CA ARG A 126 1.23 -20.34 6.41
C ARG A 126 0.45 -19.04 6.23
N ILE A 127 -0.42 -19.01 5.22
CA ILE A 127 -1.14 -17.80 4.81
C ILE A 127 -2.01 -17.29 5.96
N GLY A 128 -2.79 -18.17 6.60
CA GLY A 128 -3.68 -17.81 7.71
C GLY A 128 -2.94 -17.14 8.86
N ALA A 129 -1.89 -17.78 9.38
CA ALA A 129 -1.08 -17.25 10.48
C ALA A 129 -0.38 -15.92 10.11
N THR A 130 0.08 -15.80 8.87
CA THR A 130 0.70 -14.57 8.36
C THR A 130 -0.30 -13.42 8.27
N LEU A 131 -1.49 -13.68 7.75
CA LEU A 131 -2.56 -12.67 7.70
C LEU A 131 -3.01 -12.27 9.10
N HIS A 132 -3.09 -13.22 10.04
CA HIS A 132 -3.35 -12.93 11.45
C HIS A 132 -2.30 -11.98 12.03
N GLN A 133 -1.01 -12.28 11.80
CA GLN A 133 0.10 -11.42 12.24
C GLN A 133 0.00 -10.03 11.62
N PHE A 134 -0.26 -9.93 10.32
CA PHE A 134 -0.43 -8.65 9.63
C PHE A 134 -1.61 -7.85 10.20
N ASN A 135 -2.77 -8.47 10.33
CA ASN A 135 -3.97 -7.83 10.83
C ASN A 135 -3.81 -7.31 12.26
N ARG A 136 -3.08 -8.04 13.10
CA ARG A 136 -2.83 -7.67 14.50
C ARG A 136 -1.78 -6.56 14.65
N GLN A 137 -0.67 -6.65 13.92
CA GLN A 137 0.51 -5.80 14.15
C GLN A 137 0.56 -4.59 13.23
N TRP A 138 0.07 -4.71 11.99
CA TRP A 138 0.33 -3.74 10.94
C TRP A 138 -0.90 -3.06 10.37
N SER A 139 -2.07 -3.71 10.38
CA SER A 139 -3.27 -3.21 9.70
C SER A 139 -3.65 -1.78 10.08
N ARG A 140 -3.67 -1.46 11.38
CA ARG A 140 -4.00 -0.11 11.87
C ARG A 140 -3.08 0.98 11.32
N ARG A 141 -1.80 0.66 11.13
CA ARG A 141 -0.78 1.63 10.68
C ARG A 141 -0.73 1.75 9.17
N MET A 142 -0.94 0.64 8.46
CA MET A 142 -0.73 0.52 7.02
C MET A 142 -2.02 0.71 6.21
N LEU A 143 -3.17 0.25 6.72
CA LEU A 143 -4.44 0.28 6.01
C LEU A 143 -5.25 1.58 6.22
N GLY A 144 -4.68 2.56 6.92
CA GLY A 144 -5.28 3.88 7.05
C GLY A 144 -5.43 4.60 5.69
N GLN A 145 -6.29 5.61 5.65
CA GLN A 145 -6.47 6.48 4.48
C GLN A 145 -6.95 5.77 3.21
N GLY A 146 -7.73 4.70 3.35
CA GLY A 146 -8.30 3.97 2.22
C GLY A 146 -7.24 3.19 1.42
N ALA A 147 -6.30 2.57 2.10
CA ALA A 147 -5.27 1.75 1.49
C ALA A 147 -5.86 0.62 0.65
N MET A 148 -5.15 0.27 -0.42
CA MET A 148 -5.40 -0.93 -1.21
C MET A 148 -4.42 -2.01 -0.80
N VAL A 149 -4.86 -3.26 -0.81
CA VAL A 149 -4.01 -4.43 -0.55
C VAL A 149 -3.90 -5.25 -1.81
N LEU A 150 -2.68 -5.58 -2.19
CA LEU A 150 -2.35 -6.55 -3.24
C LEU A 150 -1.79 -7.79 -2.54
N LEU A 151 -2.55 -8.87 -2.61
CA LEU A 151 -2.14 -10.17 -2.09
C LEU A 151 -1.69 -11.05 -3.25
N ILE A 152 -0.47 -11.54 -3.20
CA ILE A 152 0.13 -12.41 -4.22
C ILE A 152 0.53 -13.71 -3.53
N THR A 153 -0.15 -14.78 -3.88
CA THR A 153 0.08 -16.12 -3.35
C THR A 153 -0.34 -17.15 -4.40
N ASP A 154 0.26 -18.31 -4.35
CA ASP A 154 -0.18 -19.47 -5.15
C ASP A 154 -1.39 -20.19 -4.53
N GLY A 155 -1.78 -19.75 -3.33
CA GLY A 155 -2.95 -20.30 -2.62
C GLY A 155 -2.71 -21.63 -1.94
N LEU A 156 -1.46 -22.13 -1.93
CA LEU A 156 -1.11 -23.40 -1.30
C LEU A 156 -0.87 -23.20 0.20
N GLU A 157 -1.90 -23.40 1.01
CA GLU A 157 -1.77 -23.46 2.46
C GLU A 157 -1.22 -24.83 2.87
N ARG A 158 -0.11 -24.86 3.60
CA ARG A 158 0.47 -26.14 4.10
C ARG A 158 -0.33 -26.80 5.23
N ALA A 159 -1.18 -26.06 5.89
CA ALA A 159 -2.01 -26.62 6.96
C ALA A 159 -3.29 -27.21 6.36
N SER A 160 -3.33 -28.53 6.30
CA SER A 160 -4.47 -29.29 5.79
C SER A 160 -5.65 -29.39 6.77
N ASP A 161 -5.53 -28.75 7.93
CA ASP A 161 -6.52 -28.86 9.00
C ASP A 161 -7.70 -27.90 8.76
N GLU A 162 -8.89 -28.37 9.01
CA GLU A 162 -10.15 -27.60 8.90
C GLU A 162 -10.12 -26.30 9.70
N ASN A 163 -9.39 -26.30 10.82
CA ASN A 163 -9.19 -25.12 11.65
C ASN A 163 -8.33 -24.05 10.97
N ALA A 164 -7.28 -24.45 10.23
CA ALA A 164 -6.44 -23.51 9.48
C ALA A 164 -7.19 -22.84 8.32
N LEU A 165 -8.08 -23.57 7.66
CA LEU A 165 -8.95 -23.00 6.61
C LEU A 165 -9.95 -22.00 7.19
N LYS A 166 -10.52 -22.27 8.39
CA LYS A 166 -11.40 -21.34 9.09
C LYS A 166 -10.66 -20.08 9.53
N GLU A 167 -9.42 -20.24 10.04
CA GLU A 167 -8.55 -19.11 10.41
C GLU A 167 -8.25 -18.26 9.19
N LEU A 168 -7.81 -18.87 8.08
CA LEU A 168 -7.52 -18.19 6.82
C LEU A 168 -8.74 -17.39 6.35
N SER A 169 -9.93 -18.01 6.32
CA SER A 169 -11.17 -17.36 5.90
C SER A 169 -11.50 -16.14 6.75
N SER A 170 -11.40 -16.28 8.07
CA SER A 170 -11.71 -15.19 9.01
C SER A 170 -10.73 -14.03 8.90
N GLU A 171 -9.43 -14.31 8.73
CA GLU A 171 -8.40 -13.28 8.59
C GLU A 171 -8.45 -12.58 7.22
N MET A 172 -8.82 -13.30 6.16
CA MET A 172 -9.09 -12.71 4.84
C MET A 172 -10.29 -11.77 4.89
N GLU A 173 -11.38 -12.18 5.53
CA GLU A 173 -12.57 -11.32 5.70
C GLU A 173 -12.23 -10.06 6.51
N ARG A 174 -11.43 -10.20 7.56
CA ARG A 174 -10.95 -9.08 8.37
C ARG A 174 -10.08 -8.12 7.56
N LEU A 175 -9.17 -8.65 6.74
CA LEU A 175 -8.33 -7.86 5.85
C LEU A 175 -9.18 -7.09 4.83
N GLN A 176 -10.14 -7.78 4.20
CA GLN A 176 -11.05 -7.18 3.21
C GLN A 176 -11.88 -6.04 3.82
N LYS A 177 -12.40 -6.21 5.05
CA LYS A 177 -13.13 -5.15 5.76
C LYS A 177 -12.25 -3.97 6.17
N SER A 178 -10.95 -4.20 6.35
CA SER A 178 -9.98 -3.18 6.83
C SER A 178 -9.37 -2.35 5.70
N CYS A 179 -9.42 -2.80 4.46
CA CYS A 179 -8.88 -2.10 3.31
C CYS A 179 -10.00 -1.58 2.39
N ARG A 180 -9.65 -0.62 1.52
CA ARG A 180 -10.60 -0.11 0.52
C ARG A 180 -10.85 -1.13 -0.59
N ARG A 181 -9.82 -1.85 -0.97
CA ARG A 181 -9.85 -2.86 -2.04
C ARG A 181 -8.78 -3.90 -1.79
N LEU A 182 -9.15 -5.14 -1.87
CA LEU A 182 -8.27 -6.30 -1.91
C LEU A 182 -8.22 -6.80 -3.35
N ILE A 183 -6.99 -7.07 -3.84
CA ILE A 183 -6.68 -7.49 -5.21
C ILE A 183 -5.85 -8.77 -5.12
#